data_ae4c19bf79b2c6c74f268ca4d118eb65
#
_entry.id   ae4c19bf79b2c6c74f268ca4d118eb65
#
_cell.length_a   1.000
_cell.length_b   1.000
_cell.length_c   1.000
_cell.angle_alpha   90.00
_cell.angle_beta   90.00
_cell.angle_gamma   90.00
#
_symmetry.space_group_name_H-M   'P 1'
#
loop_
_entity.id
_entity.type
_entity.pdbx_description
1 polymer ?
#
loop_
_entity_poly.entity_id
_entity_poly.type
_entity_poly.pdbx_seq_one_letter_code
_entity_poly.pdbx_strand_id
1 'polypeptide(L)'
;MSGLILHHYDTSPFSEKVRLMLGLKGLAWDSVQAPVIMPKPELTPLTGGYRRIPVLQIGADIYCDTQVILAELEARAPDPRAVSGADWAVNFWADRPFFGITVPIIFGALGEATTPEFIADREQLSGRPFNVAAMQAAAPLMVPQWRAQAAWIEEGLNEADWLDGAAPGLADIAAYMNIWFLARNLPAMADELLAGLERTQAWRKRVAAIGHGTRREISGAEALAAARDAEPGPVPNHDPYDPLGLTPGTAVTVAADDYGRDSIAGTLAALTPRRIVLTRQTPDLGRTQVHFPRAGYVVGKA
;
A
#
# COMPACT_ATOMS: atom_id res chain seq x y z
N MET A 1 -23.27 -6.01 -4.72
CA MET A 1 -21.95 -5.86 -4.09
C MET A 1 -21.03 -5.19 -5.11
N SER A 2 -20.19 -4.26 -4.69
CA SER A 2 -19.26 -3.55 -5.60
C SER A 2 -18.21 -4.47 -6.23
N GLY A 3 -17.98 -5.62 -5.66
CA GLY A 3 -16.94 -6.56 -6.06
C GLY A 3 -15.53 -6.18 -5.59
N LEU A 4 -15.31 -4.94 -5.14
CA LEU A 4 -14.05 -4.45 -4.59
C LEU A 4 -14.13 -4.46 -3.08
N ILE A 5 -13.36 -5.30 -2.41
CA ILE A 5 -13.30 -5.39 -0.94
C ILE A 5 -11.90 -4.94 -0.51
N LEU A 6 -11.80 -3.89 0.27
CA LEU A 6 -10.52 -3.39 0.80
C LEU A 6 -10.39 -3.77 2.27
N HIS A 7 -9.40 -4.61 2.57
CA HIS A 7 -8.96 -4.90 3.94
C HIS A 7 -7.97 -3.82 4.35
N HIS A 8 -8.35 -3.00 5.32
CA HIS A 8 -7.57 -1.83 5.72
C HIS A 8 -7.85 -1.43 7.16
N TYR A 9 -7.17 -0.39 7.64
CA TYR A 9 -7.56 0.38 8.83
C TYR A 9 -7.36 1.87 8.54
N ASP A 10 -8.20 2.70 9.18
CA ASP A 10 -8.32 4.12 8.82
C ASP A 10 -7.07 4.96 9.10
N THR A 11 -6.21 4.53 10.02
CA THR A 11 -4.95 5.25 10.33
C THR A 11 -3.77 4.86 9.46
N SER A 12 -3.94 3.90 8.54
CA SER A 12 -2.86 3.45 7.65
C SER A 12 -2.61 4.45 6.52
N PRO A 13 -1.38 4.98 6.36
CA PRO A 13 -1.03 5.86 5.26
C PRO A 13 -1.09 5.15 3.90
N PHE A 14 -0.68 3.89 3.83
CA PHE A 14 -0.79 3.08 2.61
C PHE A 14 -2.25 2.81 2.23
N SER A 15 -3.13 2.66 3.22
CA SER A 15 -4.58 2.52 2.96
C SER A 15 -5.18 3.83 2.47
N GLU A 16 -4.73 4.98 3.00
CA GLU A 16 -5.15 6.31 2.51
C GLU A 16 -4.86 6.46 1.02
N LYS A 17 -3.70 6.04 0.58
CA LYS A 17 -3.31 6.05 -0.83
C LYS A 17 -4.31 5.27 -1.71
N VAL A 18 -4.72 4.07 -1.28
CA VAL A 18 -5.71 3.27 -2.03
C VAL A 18 -7.12 3.89 -1.95
N ARG A 19 -7.52 4.40 -0.79
CA ARG A 19 -8.82 5.08 -0.63
C ARG A 19 -8.94 6.31 -1.54
N LEU A 20 -7.88 7.10 -1.65
CA LEU A 20 -7.83 8.24 -2.58
C LEU A 20 -7.94 7.81 -4.04
N MET A 21 -7.29 6.69 -4.44
CA MET A 21 -7.46 6.15 -5.79
C MET A 21 -8.90 5.70 -6.04
N LEU A 22 -9.54 5.06 -5.06
CA LEU A 22 -10.97 4.70 -5.16
C LEU A 22 -11.85 5.94 -5.32
N GLY A 23 -11.53 7.03 -4.60
CA GLY A 23 -12.20 8.32 -4.74
C GLY A 23 -11.99 8.94 -6.10
N LEU A 24 -10.74 9.02 -6.58
CA LEU A 24 -10.38 9.57 -7.87
C LEU A 24 -11.09 8.85 -9.02
N LYS A 25 -11.27 7.54 -8.90
CA LYS A 25 -11.99 6.70 -9.86
C LYS A 25 -13.51 6.69 -9.66
N GLY A 26 -14.04 7.38 -8.65
CA GLY A 26 -15.47 7.39 -8.33
C GLY A 26 -16.07 6.02 -7.99
N LEU A 27 -15.23 5.09 -7.47
CA LEU A 27 -15.63 3.71 -7.27
C LEU A 27 -16.39 3.50 -5.95
N ALA A 28 -17.35 2.57 -6.01
CA ALA A 28 -17.97 2.00 -4.82
C ALA A 28 -17.18 0.76 -4.38
N TRP A 29 -16.98 0.62 -3.05
CA TRP A 29 -16.19 -0.46 -2.49
C TRP A 29 -16.67 -0.87 -1.09
N ASP A 30 -16.35 -2.10 -0.73
CA ASP A 30 -16.66 -2.69 0.56
C ASP A 30 -15.43 -2.63 1.47
N SER A 31 -15.62 -2.15 2.69
CA SER A 31 -14.58 -1.92 3.69
C SER A 31 -14.59 -3.04 4.74
N VAL A 32 -13.45 -3.68 4.93
CA VAL A 32 -13.19 -4.59 6.05
C VAL A 32 -12.12 -3.98 6.94
N GLN A 33 -12.48 -3.63 8.18
CA GLN A 33 -11.53 -3.13 9.16
C GLN A 33 -10.63 -4.27 9.65
N ALA A 34 -9.39 -4.28 9.21
CA ALA A 34 -8.39 -5.24 9.67
C ALA A 34 -7.73 -4.77 10.97
N PRO A 35 -7.38 -5.67 11.89
CA PRO A 35 -6.58 -5.32 13.07
C PRO A 35 -5.25 -4.64 12.67
N VAL A 36 -4.82 -3.63 13.45
CA VAL A 36 -3.55 -2.92 13.22
C VAL A 36 -2.35 -3.83 13.43
N ILE A 37 -2.46 -4.70 14.45
CA ILE A 37 -1.44 -5.70 14.83
C ILE A 37 -1.98 -7.12 14.60
N MET A 38 -1.10 -8.11 14.67
CA MET A 38 -1.51 -9.53 14.63
C MET A 38 -2.24 -9.94 15.94
N PRO A 39 -3.14 -10.93 15.88
CA PRO A 39 -3.53 -11.74 14.72
C PRO A 39 -4.54 -11.04 13.78
N LYS A 40 -4.56 -11.47 12.52
CA LYS A 40 -5.50 -11.01 11.47
C LYS A 40 -6.27 -12.21 10.92
N PRO A 41 -7.23 -12.76 11.68
CA PRO A 41 -7.85 -14.06 11.40
C PRO A 41 -8.60 -14.10 10.07
N GLU A 42 -9.24 -13.01 9.65
CA GLU A 42 -9.96 -12.95 8.38
C GLU A 42 -9.05 -12.64 7.17
N LEU A 43 -7.87 -12.05 7.40
CA LEU A 43 -6.94 -11.69 6.33
C LEU A 43 -5.95 -12.83 6.02
N THR A 44 -5.43 -13.49 7.06
CA THR A 44 -4.39 -14.53 6.92
C THR A 44 -4.79 -15.68 5.98
N PRO A 45 -6.01 -16.23 6.03
CA PRO A 45 -6.44 -17.27 5.09
C PRO A 45 -6.42 -16.82 3.63
N LEU A 46 -6.84 -15.57 3.36
CA LEU A 46 -6.87 -14.98 2.02
C LEU A 46 -5.47 -14.84 1.43
N THR A 47 -4.55 -14.30 2.21
CA THR A 47 -3.22 -13.89 1.74
C THR A 47 -2.15 -14.99 1.82
N GLY A 48 -2.40 -16.04 2.63
CA GLY A 48 -1.40 -17.06 2.92
C GLY A 48 -0.33 -16.64 3.93
N GLY A 49 -0.60 -15.61 4.71
CA GLY A 49 0.30 -15.10 5.73
C GLY A 49 0.86 -13.69 5.47
N TYR A 50 0.64 -13.12 4.28
CA TYR A 50 0.99 -11.71 4.06
C TYR A 50 0.15 -10.82 4.98
N ARG A 51 0.83 -10.02 5.80
CA ARG A 51 0.20 -9.30 6.92
C ARG A 51 0.20 -7.79 6.79
N ARG A 52 0.82 -7.24 5.73
CA ARG A 52 0.78 -5.80 5.47
C ARG A 52 -0.61 -5.35 5.02
N ILE A 53 -0.92 -4.09 5.26
CA ILE A 53 -2.17 -3.44 4.91
C ILE A 53 -1.86 -2.23 4.03
N PRO A 54 -2.69 -1.96 2.99
CA PRO A 54 -3.95 -2.61 2.64
C PRO A 54 -3.80 -3.87 1.77
N VAL A 55 -4.89 -4.65 1.68
CA VAL A 55 -5.08 -5.74 0.73
C VAL A 55 -6.40 -5.52 0.01
N LEU A 56 -6.40 -5.58 -1.32
CA LEU A 56 -7.62 -5.57 -2.13
C LEU A 56 -8.02 -7.01 -2.46
N GLN A 57 -9.30 -7.30 -2.32
CA GLN A 57 -9.92 -8.57 -2.68
C GLN A 57 -10.97 -8.34 -3.76
N ILE A 58 -11.00 -9.20 -4.77
CA ILE A 58 -12.01 -9.22 -5.84
C ILE A 58 -12.43 -10.67 -6.06
N GLY A 59 -13.49 -11.10 -5.39
CA GLY A 59 -13.83 -12.52 -5.34
C GLY A 59 -12.70 -13.34 -4.73
N ALA A 60 -12.16 -14.29 -5.50
CA ALA A 60 -11.04 -15.15 -5.10
C ALA A 60 -9.65 -14.62 -5.53
N ASP A 61 -9.57 -13.41 -6.08
CA ASP A 61 -8.31 -12.70 -6.39
C ASP A 61 -7.93 -11.75 -5.26
N ILE A 62 -6.73 -11.91 -4.71
CA ILE A 62 -6.21 -11.19 -3.55
C ILE A 62 -4.96 -10.42 -3.95
N TYR A 63 -5.02 -9.09 -3.88
CA TYR A 63 -3.96 -8.20 -4.31
C TYR A 63 -3.21 -7.66 -3.09
N CYS A 64 -1.96 -8.05 -2.95
CA CYS A 64 -1.07 -7.71 -1.84
C CYS A 64 -0.06 -6.66 -2.27
N ASP A 65 0.00 -5.55 -1.55
CA ASP A 65 0.78 -4.35 -1.81
C ASP A 65 0.07 -3.30 -2.68
N THR A 66 0.28 -2.03 -2.32
CA THR A 66 -0.37 -0.89 -2.99
C THR A 66 -0.02 -0.78 -4.47
N GLN A 67 1.17 -1.19 -4.90
CA GLN A 67 1.55 -1.14 -6.32
C GLN A 67 0.60 -2.00 -7.18
N VAL A 68 0.37 -3.26 -6.78
CA VAL A 68 -0.50 -4.14 -7.56
C VAL A 68 -1.97 -3.75 -7.41
N ILE A 69 -2.36 -3.22 -6.26
CA ILE A 69 -3.73 -2.71 -6.03
C ILE A 69 -4.02 -1.53 -6.95
N LEU A 70 -3.14 -0.53 -6.96
CA LEU A 70 -3.32 0.68 -7.76
C LEU A 70 -3.30 0.37 -9.26
N ALA A 71 -2.44 -0.55 -9.69
CA ALA A 71 -2.42 -1.02 -11.09
C ALA A 71 -3.71 -1.75 -11.48
N GLU A 72 -4.30 -2.52 -10.56
CA GLU A 72 -5.57 -3.21 -10.81
C GLU A 72 -6.75 -2.24 -10.85
N LEU A 73 -6.79 -1.25 -9.96
CA LEU A 73 -7.83 -0.21 -9.99
C LEU A 73 -7.76 0.62 -11.27
N GLU A 74 -6.56 0.99 -11.73
CA GLU A 74 -6.36 1.68 -13.02
C GLU A 74 -6.85 0.84 -14.21
N ALA A 75 -6.53 -0.46 -14.21
CA ALA A 75 -6.94 -1.35 -15.29
C ALA A 75 -8.46 -1.55 -15.37
N ARG A 76 -9.15 -1.56 -14.22
CA ARG A 76 -10.60 -1.74 -14.14
C ARG A 76 -11.40 -0.46 -14.42
N ALA A 77 -10.84 0.67 -14.07
CA ALA A 77 -11.44 2.00 -14.27
C ALA A 77 -10.39 2.93 -14.91
N PRO A 78 -10.14 2.79 -16.23
CA PRO A 78 -9.08 3.53 -16.90
C PRO A 78 -9.39 5.03 -17.06
N ASP A 79 -10.64 5.44 -16.91
CA ASP A 79 -11.08 6.83 -16.96
C ASP A 79 -11.53 7.35 -15.58
N PRO A 80 -11.06 8.52 -15.15
CA PRO A 80 -9.95 9.29 -15.74
C PRO A 80 -8.63 8.52 -15.62
N ARG A 81 -7.73 8.63 -16.62
CA ARG A 81 -6.40 8.05 -16.54
C ARG A 81 -5.62 8.70 -15.41
N ALA A 82 -5.18 7.90 -14.43
CA ALA A 82 -4.52 8.37 -13.21
C ALA A 82 -3.11 7.80 -13.02
N VAL A 83 -2.61 6.96 -13.94
CA VAL A 83 -1.31 6.29 -13.79
C VAL A 83 -0.50 6.38 -15.08
N SER A 84 0.70 6.92 -14.99
CA SER A 84 1.73 6.91 -16.01
C SER A 84 2.94 6.07 -15.60
N GLY A 85 3.90 5.88 -16.51
CA GLY A 85 5.12 5.12 -16.20
C GLY A 85 6.00 5.80 -15.16
N ALA A 86 6.09 7.14 -15.19
CA ALA A 86 6.90 7.93 -14.27
C ALA A 86 6.36 7.93 -12.83
N ASP A 87 5.06 7.83 -12.68
CA ASP A 87 4.39 7.87 -11.37
C ASP A 87 4.81 6.71 -10.48
N TRP A 88 5.19 5.59 -11.07
CA TRP A 88 5.73 4.45 -10.30
C TRP A 88 7.05 4.77 -9.61
N ALA A 89 7.89 5.65 -10.20
CA ALA A 89 9.10 6.12 -9.54
C ALA A 89 8.77 7.04 -8.35
N VAL A 90 7.79 7.94 -8.51
CA VAL A 90 7.28 8.77 -7.42
C VAL A 90 6.64 7.92 -6.32
N ASN A 91 5.83 6.93 -6.70
CA ASN A 91 5.25 5.98 -5.75
C ASN A 91 6.34 5.22 -4.96
N PHE A 92 7.38 4.75 -5.63
CA PHE A 92 8.46 4.01 -4.99
C PHE A 92 9.29 4.89 -4.05
N TRP A 93 9.55 6.15 -4.44
CA TRP A 93 10.14 7.16 -3.58
C TRP A 93 9.28 7.44 -2.34
N ALA A 94 7.99 7.65 -2.52
CA ALA A 94 7.06 7.93 -1.42
C ALA A 94 6.97 6.76 -0.42
N ASP A 95 6.94 5.52 -0.93
CA ASP A 95 6.78 4.31 -0.12
C ASP A 95 8.04 3.92 0.65
N ARG A 96 9.22 4.34 0.23
CA ARG A 96 10.51 3.92 0.81
C ARG A 96 11.31 5.09 1.38
N PRO A 97 12.00 5.94 0.61
CA PRO A 97 12.82 7.01 1.20
C PRO A 97 12.02 8.01 2.02
N PHE A 98 10.91 8.51 1.50
CA PHE A 98 10.14 9.54 2.18
C PHE A 98 9.40 8.95 3.40
N PHE A 99 8.80 7.77 3.27
CA PHE A 99 8.17 7.07 4.39
C PHE A 99 9.19 6.68 5.46
N GLY A 100 10.38 6.23 5.05
CA GLY A 100 11.47 5.88 5.96
C GLY A 100 11.93 7.02 6.86
N ILE A 101 11.79 8.27 6.41
CA ILE A 101 12.07 9.49 7.20
C ILE A 101 10.84 9.88 8.04
N THR A 102 9.65 9.71 7.51
CA THR A 102 8.39 10.09 8.18
C THR A 102 8.16 9.26 9.46
N VAL A 103 8.43 7.96 9.40
CA VAL A 103 8.23 7.04 10.53
C VAL A 103 9.01 7.44 11.80
N PRO A 104 10.34 7.66 11.76
CA PRO A 104 11.09 8.07 12.94
C PRO A 104 10.63 9.40 13.54
N ILE A 105 10.21 10.36 12.72
CA ILE A 105 9.66 11.64 13.20
C ILE A 105 8.40 11.40 14.02
N ILE A 106 7.45 10.63 13.48
CA ILE A 106 6.16 10.38 14.13
C ILE A 106 6.35 9.56 15.41
N PHE A 107 6.99 8.41 15.33
CA PHE A 107 7.12 7.51 16.48
C PHE A 107 8.11 8.01 17.52
N GLY A 108 9.12 8.77 17.12
CA GLY A 108 9.99 9.50 18.05
C GLY A 108 9.23 10.56 18.85
N ALA A 109 8.31 11.30 18.21
CA ALA A 109 7.47 12.29 18.90
C ALA A 109 6.36 11.64 19.74
N LEU A 110 5.78 10.52 19.31
CA LEU A 110 4.77 9.78 20.09
C LEU A 110 5.38 9.17 21.35
N GLY A 111 6.65 8.79 21.32
CA GLY A 111 7.36 8.31 22.50
C GLY A 111 6.62 7.17 23.21
N GLU A 112 6.38 7.34 24.52
CA GLU A 112 5.69 6.38 25.37
C GLU A 112 4.21 6.14 25.02
N ALA A 113 3.60 6.97 24.19
CA ALA A 113 2.25 6.71 23.67
C ALA A 113 2.22 5.54 22.66
N THR A 114 3.39 5.09 22.19
CA THR A 114 3.50 3.89 21.36
C THR A 114 3.44 2.65 22.25
N THR A 115 2.37 1.86 22.15
CA THR A 115 2.14 0.73 23.06
C THR A 115 3.16 -0.41 22.87
N PRO A 116 3.49 -1.17 23.94
CA PRO A 116 4.41 -2.31 23.87
C PRO A 116 3.96 -3.37 22.83
N GLU A 117 2.66 -3.62 22.72
CA GLU A 117 2.09 -4.59 21.77
C GLU A 117 2.33 -4.16 20.31
N PHE A 118 2.19 -2.85 20.04
CA PHE A 118 2.49 -2.30 18.72
C PHE A 118 3.98 -2.41 18.39
N ILE A 119 4.85 -2.08 19.36
CA ILE A 119 6.30 -2.20 19.21
C ILE A 119 6.67 -3.65 18.87
N ALA A 120 6.20 -4.62 19.68
CA ALA A 120 6.48 -6.04 19.47
C ALA A 120 5.98 -6.54 18.09
N ASP A 121 4.78 -6.11 17.66
CA ASP A 121 4.27 -6.43 16.34
C ASP A 121 5.14 -5.85 15.21
N ARG A 122 5.63 -4.62 15.35
CA ARG A 122 6.49 -3.99 14.34
C ARG A 122 7.89 -4.62 14.29
N GLU A 123 8.43 -5.03 15.42
CA GLU A 123 9.67 -5.79 15.48
C GLU A 123 9.55 -7.15 14.78
N GLN A 124 8.48 -7.88 15.07
CA GLN A 124 8.19 -9.14 14.38
C GLN A 124 7.99 -8.93 12.87
N LEU A 125 7.26 -7.87 12.47
CA LEU A 125 7.01 -7.56 11.07
C LEU A 125 8.29 -7.19 10.32
N SER A 126 9.15 -6.36 10.92
CA SER A 126 10.35 -5.84 10.26
C SER A 126 11.56 -6.79 10.36
N GLY A 127 11.57 -7.69 11.34
CA GLY A 127 12.74 -8.48 11.71
C GLY A 127 13.87 -7.63 12.31
N ARG A 128 13.55 -6.41 12.79
CA ARG A 128 14.50 -5.45 13.37
C ARG A 128 13.87 -4.78 14.59
N PRO A 129 14.69 -4.31 15.57
CA PRO A 129 14.18 -3.55 16.70
C PRO A 129 13.38 -2.32 16.27
N PHE A 130 12.20 -2.14 16.84
CA PHE A 130 11.40 -0.93 16.72
C PHE A 130 11.72 0.00 17.90
N ASN A 131 12.89 0.62 17.86
CA ASN A 131 13.46 1.38 18.99
C ASN A 131 12.97 2.83 18.95
N VAL A 132 11.94 3.14 19.75
CA VAL A 132 11.35 4.48 19.87
C VAL A 132 12.36 5.52 20.35
N ALA A 133 13.24 5.18 21.31
CA ALA A 133 14.27 6.11 21.80
C ALA A 133 15.30 6.45 20.71
N ALA A 134 15.69 5.47 19.90
CA ALA A 134 16.56 5.71 18.75
C ALA A 134 15.87 6.59 17.68
N MET A 135 14.58 6.40 17.45
CA MET A 135 13.79 7.24 16.55
C MET A 135 13.71 8.68 17.09
N GLN A 136 13.50 8.84 18.39
CA GLN A 136 13.50 10.17 19.03
C GLN A 136 14.84 10.87 18.87
N ALA A 137 15.95 10.16 19.08
CA ALA A 137 17.30 10.71 18.89
C ALA A 137 17.60 11.04 17.41
N ALA A 138 17.04 10.31 16.46
CA ALA A 138 17.21 10.55 15.03
C ALA A 138 16.32 11.69 14.49
N ALA A 139 15.19 12.00 15.13
CA ALA A 139 14.22 12.99 14.64
C ALA A 139 14.82 14.36 14.26
N PRO A 140 15.76 14.96 15.03
CA PRO A 140 16.39 16.22 14.67
C PRO A 140 17.15 16.19 13.33
N LEU A 141 17.63 15.03 12.92
CA LEU A 141 18.30 14.83 11.64
C LEU A 141 17.30 14.51 10.51
N MET A 142 16.17 13.89 10.85
CA MET A 142 15.14 13.48 9.89
C MET A 142 14.22 14.65 9.50
N VAL A 143 13.94 15.57 10.42
CA VAL A 143 13.08 16.74 10.18
C VAL A 143 13.55 17.60 9.00
N PRO A 144 14.82 18.05 8.90
CA PRO A 144 15.27 18.79 7.73
C PRO A 144 15.25 17.96 6.44
N GLN A 145 15.49 16.66 6.51
CA GLN A 145 15.38 15.75 5.35
C GLN A 145 13.94 15.61 4.86
N TRP A 146 12.99 15.53 5.78
CA TRP A 146 11.57 15.49 5.45
C TRP A 146 11.15 16.77 4.73
N ARG A 147 11.53 17.95 5.28
CA ARG A 147 11.24 19.23 4.66
C ARG A 147 11.88 19.38 3.27
N ALA A 148 13.11 18.90 3.08
CA ALA A 148 13.77 18.90 1.78
C ALA A 148 12.99 18.08 0.75
N GLN A 149 12.45 16.91 1.13
CA GLN A 149 11.63 16.10 0.23
C GLN A 149 10.24 16.72 0.00
N ALA A 150 9.66 17.40 0.99
CA ALA A 150 8.45 18.17 0.80
C ALA A 150 8.66 19.36 -0.16
N ALA A 151 9.86 19.96 -0.19
CA ALA A 151 10.21 21.01 -1.13
C ALA A 151 10.25 20.51 -2.60
N TRP A 152 10.54 19.23 -2.86
CA TRP A 152 10.40 18.65 -4.20
C TRP A 152 8.95 18.65 -4.69
N ILE A 153 8.00 18.45 -3.78
CA ILE A 153 6.58 18.58 -4.10
C ILE A 153 6.26 20.05 -4.45
N GLU A 154 6.76 21.01 -3.66
CA GLU A 154 6.60 22.45 -3.91
C GLU A 154 7.14 22.85 -5.28
N GLU A 155 8.32 22.33 -5.66
CA GLU A 155 8.94 22.57 -6.97
C GLU A 155 8.15 21.93 -8.10
N GLY A 156 7.66 20.70 -7.91
CA GLY A 156 6.83 19.99 -8.90
C GLY A 156 5.50 20.68 -9.20
N LEU A 157 5.00 21.46 -8.25
CA LEU A 157 3.76 22.24 -8.37
C LEU A 157 3.98 23.66 -8.92
N ASN A 158 5.15 23.96 -9.48
CA ASN A 158 5.50 25.33 -9.88
C ASN A 158 4.61 25.89 -11.00
N GLU A 159 4.21 25.06 -11.96
CA GLU A 159 3.42 25.44 -13.12
C GLU A 159 2.08 24.68 -13.25
N ALA A 160 1.76 23.84 -12.27
CA ALA A 160 0.57 22.98 -12.31
C ALA A 160 -0.08 22.83 -10.94
N ASP A 161 -1.36 22.54 -10.94
CA ASP A 161 -2.13 22.26 -9.72
C ASP A 161 -1.85 20.85 -9.14
N TRP A 162 -1.30 19.94 -9.94
CA TRP A 162 -1.05 18.57 -9.61
C TRP A 162 0.35 18.13 -10.05
N LEU A 163 0.93 17.17 -9.36
CA LEU A 163 2.23 16.58 -9.73
C LEU A 163 2.15 15.87 -11.10
N ASP A 164 0.96 15.35 -11.42
CA ASP A 164 0.67 14.75 -12.74
C ASP A 164 0.24 15.80 -13.79
N GLY A 165 0.31 17.08 -13.47
CA GLY A 165 0.08 18.20 -14.39
C GLY A 165 -1.36 18.74 -14.35
N ALA A 166 -2.17 18.45 -15.35
CA ALA A 166 -3.50 19.03 -15.51
C ALA A 166 -4.59 18.40 -14.63
N ALA A 167 -4.38 17.18 -14.15
CA ALA A 167 -5.34 16.40 -13.36
C ALA A 167 -4.61 15.60 -12.29
N PRO A 168 -5.30 15.23 -11.19
CA PRO A 168 -4.70 14.41 -10.15
C PRO A 168 -4.41 13.00 -10.63
N GLY A 169 -3.30 12.43 -10.15
CA GLY A 169 -2.92 11.07 -10.49
C GLY A 169 -2.16 10.36 -9.37
N LEU A 170 -1.49 9.27 -9.74
CA LEU A 170 -0.77 8.42 -8.77
C LEU A 170 0.38 9.18 -8.10
N ALA A 171 1.08 10.06 -8.80
CA ALA A 171 2.16 10.85 -8.20
C ALA A 171 1.63 11.72 -7.05
N ASP A 172 0.47 12.37 -7.24
CA ASP A 172 -0.18 13.16 -6.20
C ASP A 172 -0.56 12.32 -4.99
N ILE A 173 -1.28 11.23 -5.22
CA ILE A 173 -1.77 10.33 -4.17
C ILE A 173 -0.61 9.72 -3.37
N ALA A 174 0.46 9.30 -4.05
CA ALA A 174 1.62 8.68 -3.44
C ALA A 174 2.42 9.67 -2.59
N ALA A 175 2.74 10.85 -3.13
CA ALA A 175 3.46 11.88 -2.38
C ALA A 175 2.65 12.38 -1.17
N TYR A 176 1.33 12.56 -1.34
CA TYR A 176 0.41 13.00 -0.30
C TYR A 176 0.40 12.10 0.93
N MET A 177 0.55 10.80 0.76
CA MET A 177 0.51 9.81 1.85
C MET A 177 1.40 10.21 3.04
N ASN A 178 2.63 10.69 2.80
CA ASN A 178 3.57 11.07 3.85
C ASN A 178 3.19 12.40 4.52
N ILE A 179 2.71 13.36 3.74
CA ILE A 179 2.19 14.63 4.26
C ILE A 179 0.98 14.38 5.16
N TRP A 180 0.05 13.55 4.69
CA TRP A 180 -1.14 13.15 5.44
C TRP A 180 -0.78 12.42 6.74
N PHE A 181 0.18 11.48 6.67
CA PHE A 181 0.56 10.67 7.83
C PHE A 181 1.20 11.52 8.93
N LEU A 182 2.06 12.47 8.55
CA LEU A 182 2.62 13.43 9.50
C LEU A 182 1.52 14.33 10.08
N ALA A 183 0.71 14.93 9.23
CA ALA A 183 -0.34 15.87 9.66
C ALA A 183 -1.42 15.23 10.53
N ARG A 184 -1.75 13.97 10.29
CA ARG A 184 -2.71 13.22 11.10
C ARG A 184 -2.19 12.97 12.53
N ASN A 185 -0.92 12.65 12.67
CA ASN A 185 -0.32 12.29 13.96
C ASN A 185 0.25 13.50 14.71
N LEU A 186 0.83 14.45 13.99
CA LEU A 186 1.54 15.61 14.53
C LEU A 186 1.14 16.89 13.75
N PRO A 187 -0.10 17.37 13.88
CA PRO A 187 -0.62 18.45 13.03
C PRO A 187 0.18 19.74 13.16
N ALA A 188 0.57 20.14 14.37
CA ALA A 188 1.36 21.36 14.59
C ALA A 188 2.74 21.29 13.92
N MET A 189 3.41 20.14 14.02
CA MET A 189 4.70 19.91 13.36
C MET A 189 4.56 19.91 11.83
N ALA A 190 3.50 19.31 11.31
CA ALA A 190 3.26 19.32 9.88
C ALA A 190 3.05 20.75 9.34
N ASP A 191 2.31 21.58 10.05
CA ASP A 191 2.09 22.98 9.68
C ASP A 191 3.39 23.80 9.77
N GLU A 192 4.23 23.55 10.78
CA GLU A 192 5.56 24.15 10.90
C GLU A 192 6.48 23.73 9.73
N LEU A 193 6.55 22.45 9.43
CA LEU A 193 7.42 21.93 8.37
C LEU A 193 6.97 22.32 6.96
N LEU A 194 5.69 22.60 6.77
CA LEU A 194 5.15 23.10 5.51
C LEU A 194 5.10 24.63 5.43
N ALA A 195 5.54 25.37 6.47
CA ALA A 195 5.58 26.82 6.44
C ALA A 195 6.48 27.33 5.29
N GLY A 196 5.95 28.23 4.43
CA GLY A 196 6.63 28.73 3.22
C GLY A 196 6.61 27.77 2.03
N LEU A 197 5.92 26.62 2.11
CA LEU A 197 5.62 25.71 1.00
C LEU A 197 4.13 25.87 0.63
N GLU A 198 3.78 27.00 0.06
CA GLU A 198 2.38 27.44 -0.08
C GLU A 198 1.62 26.64 -1.12
N ARG A 199 2.27 26.24 -2.22
CA ARG A 199 1.68 25.37 -3.24
C ARG A 199 1.40 23.98 -2.68
N THR A 200 2.33 23.42 -1.91
CA THR A 200 2.16 22.13 -1.23
C THR A 200 1.02 22.18 -0.23
N GLN A 201 0.86 23.27 0.51
CA GLN A 201 -0.27 23.42 1.43
C GLN A 201 -1.61 23.52 0.70
N ALA A 202 -1.68 24.22 -0.42
CA ALA A 202 -2.88 24.31 -1.25
C ALA A 202 -3.19 22.96 -1.93
N TRP A 203 -2.17 22.32 -2.48
CA TRP A 203 -2.26 21.00 -3.09
C TRP A 203 -2.73 19.92 -2.09
N ARG A 204 -2.19 19.90 -0.87
CA ARG A 204 -2.64 19.02 0.21
C ARG A 204 -4.15 19.05 0.41
N LYS A 205 -4.74 20.23 0.35
CA LYS A 205 -6.20 20.43 0.48
C LYS A 205 -6.95 19.89 -0.73
N ARG A 206 -6.40 20.10 -1.94
CA ARG A 206 -7.01 19.57 -3.17
C ARG A 206 -6.99 18.04 -3.20
N VAL A 207 -5.87 17.40 -2.83
CA VAL A 207 -5.78 15.93 -2.74
C VAL A 207 -6.77 15.39 -1.72
N ALA A 208 -6.86 16.00 -0.53
CA ALA A 208 -7.84 15.61 0.48
C ALA A 208 -9.29 15.70 -0.01
N ALA A 209 -9.60 16.68 -0.88
CA ALA A 209 -10.93 16.90 -1.44
C ALA A 209 -11.35 15.83 -2.48
N ILE A 210 -10.42 15.01 -3.00
CA ILE A 210 -10.74 13.85 -3.86
C ILE A 210 -11.70 12.90 -3.13
N GLY A 211 -11.53 12.73 -1.81
CA GLY A 211 -12.34 11.82 -1.02
C GLY A 211 -12.02 10.35 -1.31
N HIS A 212 -12.91 9.46 -0.88
CA HIS A 212 -12.65 8.01 -0.85
C HIS A 212 -13.66 7.18 -1.67
N GLY A 213 -14.43 7.79 -2.56
CA GLY A 213 -15.50 7.11 -3.29
C GLY A 213 -16.67 6.73 -2.37
N THR A 214 -17.38 5.66 -2.74
CA THR A 214 -18.55 5.20 -1.98
C THR A 214 -18.20 3.98 -1.15
N ARG A 215 -17.99 4.18 0.14
CA ARG A 215 -17.61 3.14 1.11
C ARG A 215 -18.83 2.51 1.76
N ARG A 216 -18.84 1.17 1.87
CA ARG A 216 -19.79 0.39 2.65
C ARG A 216 -19.02 -0.55 3.57
N GLU A 217 -19.39 -0.62 4.85
CA GLU A 217 -18.78 -1.56 5.80
C GLU A 217 -19.36 -2.97 5.60
N ILE A 218 -18.46 -3.96 5.61
CA ILE A 218 -18.80 -5.38 5.68
C ILE A 218 -17.91 -6.08 6.73
N SER A 219 -18.32 -7.25 7.18
CA SER A 219 -17.51 -8.09 8.08
C SER A 219 -16.43 -8.87 7.33
N GLY A 220 -15.37 -9.26 8.05
CA GLY A 220 -14.37 -10.18 7.51
C GLY A 220 -14.95 -11.55 7.13
N ALA A 221 -15.98 -12.00 7.83
CA ALA A 221 -16.69 -13.25 7.48
C ALA A 221 -17.41 -13.16 6.13
N GLU A 222 -18.02 -12.01 5.79
CA GLU A 222 -18.58 -11.77 4.46
C GLU A 222 -17.50 -11.75 3.38
N ALA A 223 -16.34 -11.16 3.67
CA ALA A 223 -15.20 -11.17 2.74
C ALA A 223 -14.66 -12.59 2.50
N LEU A 224 -14.53 -13.43 3.55
CA LEU A 224 -14.14 -14.82 3.40
C LEU A 224 -15.18 -15.63 2.59
N ALA A 225 -16.46 -15.38 2.81
CA ALA A 225 -17.53 -15.99 2.02
C ALA A 225 -17.44 -15.60 0.54
N ALA A 226 -17.19 -14.32 0.26
CA ALA A 226 -17.02 -13.81 -1.11
C ALA A 226 -15.84 -14.49 -1.84
N ALA A 227 -14.74 -14.81 -1.13
CA ALA A 227 -13.62 -15.56 -1.71
C ALA A 227 -13.97 -17.01 -1.97
N ARG A 228 -14.64 -17.68 -1.02
CA ARG A 228 -15.04 -19.08 -1.12
C ARG A 228 -16.05 -19.33 -2.24
N ASP A 229 -16.98 -18.40 -2.42
CA ASP A 229 -18.09 -18.51 -3.36
C ASP A 229 -17.73 -18.03 -4.79
N ALA A 230 -16.47 -17.67 -5.03
CA ALA A 230 -15.97 -17.21 -6.31
C ALA A 230 -14.83 -18.08 -6.85
N GLU A 231 -14.68 -18.09 -8.17
CA GLU A 231 -13.48 -18.58 -8.83
C GLU A 231 -12.54 -17.41 -9.14
N PRO A 232 -11.22 -17.63 -9.09
CA PRO A 232 -10.26 -16.61 -9.52
C PRO A 232 -10.45 -16.20 -10.98
N GLY A 233 -10.13 -14.97 -11.28
CA GLY A 233 -10.15 -14.43 -12.63
C GLY A 233 -9.07 -15.02 -13.55
N PRO A 234 -9.00 -14.55 -14.80
CA PRO A 234 -8.01 -15.05 -15.75
C PRO A 234 -6.59 -14.65 -15.34
N VAL A 235 -5.67 -15.62 -15.43
CA VAL A 235 -4.24 -15.40 -15.18
C VAL A 235 -3.65 -14.58 -16.33
N PRO A 236 -2.84 -13.54 -16.06
CA PRO A 236 -2.14 -12.81 -17.11
C PRO A 236 -1.14 -13.73 -17.85
N ASN A 237 -0.82 -13.39 -19.08
CA ASN A 237 0.17 -14.14 -19.85
C ASN A 237 1.53 -14.09 -19.13
N HIS A 238 2.10 -15.26 -18.94
CA HIS A 238 3.44 -15.43 -18.38
C HIS A 238 4.49 -14.82 -19.34
N ASP A 239 5.44 -14.07 -18.80
CA ASP A 239 6.54 -13.49 -19.59
C ASP A 239 7.59 -14.58 -19.89
N PRO A 240 7.77 -14.98 -21.15
CA PRO A 240 8.76 -15.99 -21.50
C PRO A 240 10.19 -15.49 -21.36
N TYR A 241 10.40 -14.19 -21.18
CA TYR A 241 11.72 -13.56 -21.03
C TYR A 241 12.07 -13.25 -19.57
N ASP A 242 11.22 -13.68 -18.59
CA ASP A 242 11.55 -13.46 -17.18
C ASP A 242 12.89 -14.12 -16.83
N PRO A 243 13.86 -13.35 -16.27
CA PRO A 243 15.23 -13.84 -16.05
C PRO A 243 15.36 -14.96 -15.02
N LEU A 244 14.31 -15.23 -14.22
CA LEU A 244 14.30 -16.35 -13.28
C LEU A 244 14.12 -17.71 -14.00
N GLY A 245 13.61 -17.72 -15.23
CA GLY A 245 13.36 -18.93 -16.00
C GLY A 245 12.39 -19.90 -15.32
N LEU A 246 11.52 -19.39 -14.43
CA LEU A 246 10.50 -20.20 -13.76
C LEU A 246 9.28 -20.36 -14.68
N THR A 247 8.69 -21.53 -14.68
CA THR A 247 7.48 -21.82 -15.49
C THR A 247 6.24 -21.87 -14.61
N PRO A 248 5.04 -21.53 -15.14
CA PRO A 248 3.78 -21.80 -14.46
C PRO A 248 3.69 -23.27 -13.99
N GLY A 249 3.13 -23.49 -12.81
CA GLY A 249 3.09 -24.80 -12.15
C GLY A 249 4.25 -25.07 -11.17
N THR A 250 5.29 -24.24 -11.17
CA THR A 250 6.41 -24.37 -10.22
C THR A 250 5.96 -23.99 -8.81
N ALA A 251 6.32 -24.81 -7.81
CA ALA A 251 6.15 -24.45 -6.40
C ALA A 251 7.17 -23.38 -6.03
N VAL A 252 6.68 -22.25 -5.51
CA VAL A 252 7.52 -21.07 -5.20
C VAL A 252 7.11 -20.44 -3.90
N THR A 253 7.99 -19.58 -3.38
CA THR A 253 7.71 -18.63 -2.31
C THR A 253 7.90 -17.22 -2.82
N VAL A 254 7.09 -16.28 -2.31
CA VAL A 254 7.19 -14.85 -2.60
C VAL A 254 7.34 -14.09 -1.29
N ALA A 255 8.29 -13.18 -1.22
CA ALA A 255 8.51 -12.32 -0.07
C ALA A 255 8.88 -10.89 -0.52
N ALA A 256 8.58 -9.89 0.32
CA ALA A 256 9.06 -8.54 0.09
C ALA A 256 10.58 -8.43 0.30
N ASP A 257 11.24 -7.48 -0.37
CA ASP A 257 12.68 -7.27 -0.28
C ASP A 257 13.11 -6.31 0.85
N ASP A 258 12.16 -5.54 1.40
CA ASP A 258 12.42 -4.48 2.39
C ASP A 258 12.16 -4.91 3.84
N TYR A 259 10.91 -4.93 4.27
CA TYR A 259 10.47 -5.38 5.61
C TYR A 259 9.21 -6.26 5.48
N GLY A 260 8.80 -6.94 6.57
CA GLY A 260 7.65 -7.85 6.51
C GLY A 260 7.89 -8.94 5.47
N ARG A 261 9.04 -9.62 5.60
CA ARG A 261 9.54 -10.63 4.66
C ARG A 261 8.91 -12.00 4.88
N ASP A 262 7.68 -12.04 5.37
CA ASP A 262 6.93 -13.27 5.48
C ASP A 262 6.87 -13.95 4.11
N SER A 263 7.29 -15.20 4.07
CA SER A 263 7.38 -15.97 2.83
C SER A 263 6.02 -16.61 2.53
N ILE A 264 5.45 -16.23 1.40
CA ILE A 264 4.13 -16.72 0.97
C ILE A 264 4.34 -17.83 -0.04
N ALA A 265 3.95 -19.05 0.34
CA ALA A 265 4.06 -20.22 -0.52
C ALA A 265 2.84 -20.37 -1.44
N GLY A 266 3.08 -20.86 -2.65
CA GLY A 266 2.04 -21.17 -3.62
C GLY A 266 2.60 -21.80 -4.89
N THR A 267 1.70 -22.10 -5.82
CA THR A 267 2.06 -22.53 -7.16
C THR A 267 2.10 -21.32 -8.08
N LEU A 268 3.22 -21.10 -8.77
CA LEU A 268 3.35 -20.02 -9.72
C LEU A 268 2.30 -20.15 -10.83
N ALA A 269 1.44 -19.14 -10.96
CA ALA A 269 0.49 -19.04 -12.06
C ALA A 269 1.08 -18.19 -13.22
N ALA A 270 1.69 -17.05 -12.89
CA ALA A 270 2.39 -16.22 -13.87
C ALA A 270 3.46 -15.32 -13.22
N LEU A 271 4.50 -15.03 -14.00
CA LEU A 271 5.39 -13.88 -13.82
C LEU A 271 5.20 -12.94 -15.00
N THR A 272 5.10 -11.65 -14.71
CA THR A 272 5.12 -10.59 -15.72
C THR A 272 6.10 -9.50 -15.30
N PRO A 273 6.48 -8.55 -16.14
CA PRO A 273 7.34 -7.44 -15.73
C PRO A 273 6.77 -6.58 -14.58
N ARG A 274 5.47 -6.71 -14.29
CA ARG A 274 4.77 -5.91 -13.27
C ARG A 274 4.16 -6.72 -12.13
N ARG A 275 3.94 -8.04 -12.32
CA ARG A 275 3.11 -8.83 -11.40
C ARG A 275 3.63 -10.26 -11.23
N ILE A 276 3.54 -10.75 -10.01
CA ILE A 276 3.70 -12.16 -9.64
C ILE A 276 2.32 -12.67 -9.27
N VAL A 277 1.89 -13.80 -9.81
CA VAL A 277 0.61 -14.43 -9.46
C VAL A 277 0.85 -15.82 -8.95
N LEU A 278 0.37 -16.10 -7.73
CA LEU A 278 0.38 -17.42 -7.11
C LEU A 278 -1.03 -17.99 -7.07
N THR A 279 -1.18 -19.25 -7.44
CA THR A 279 -2.38 -20.04 -7.09
C THR A 279 -2.17 -20.69 -5.75
N ARG A 280 -3.17 -20.61 -4.87
CA ARG A 280 -3.24 -21.31 -3.60
C ARG A 280 -4.52 -22.12 -3.55
N GLN A 281 -4.44 -23.29 -2.93
CA GLN A 281 -5.59 -24.16 -2.67
C GLN A 281 -5.67 -24.40 -1.17
N THR A 282 -6.80 -24.05 -0.57
CA THR A 282 -7.03 -24.26 0.87
C THR A 282 -8.37 -24.95 1.11
N PRO A 283 -8.51 -25.73 2.19
CA PRO A 283 -9.78 -26.39 2.51
C PRO A 283 -10.93 -25.40 2.71
N ASP A 284 -10.65 -24.24 3.30
CA ASP A 284 -11.67 -23.29 3.73
C ASP A 284 -12.15 -22.35 2.62
N LEU A 285 -11.26 -21.99 1.68
CA LEU A 285 -11.54 -20.99 0.64
C LEU A 285 -11.54 -21.59 -0.78
N GLY A 286 -11.16 -22.85 -0.94
CA GLY A 286 -10.96 -23.42 -2.27
C GLY A 286 -9.74 -22.82 -2.98
N ARG A 287 -9.87 -22.56 -4.27
CA ARG A 287 -8.81 -21.99 -5.11
C ARG A 287 -8.84 -20.46 -5.05
N THR A 288 -7.70 -19.86 -4.70
CA THR A 288 -7.49 -18.41 -4.72
C THR A 288 -6.27 -18.04 -5.55
N GLN A 289 -6.21 -16.83 -6.05
CA GLN A 289 -5.00 -16.23 -6.63
C GLN A 289 -4.51 -15.09 -5.74
N VAL A 290 -3.21 -15.11 -5.43
CA VAL A 290 -2.57 -14.02 -4.68
C VAL A 290 -1.60 -13.29 -5.60
N HIS A 291 -1.81 -12.00 -5.74
CA HIS A 291 -1.08 -11.12 -6.65
C HIS A 291 -0.13 -10.22 -5.86
N PHE A 292 1.12 -10.17 -6.30
CA PHE A 292 2.16 -9.28 -5.76
C PHE A 292 2.76 -8.45 -6.90
N PRO A 293 3.31 -7.25 -6.61
CA PRO A 293 4.09 -6.54 -7.61
C PRO A 293 5.40 -7.28 -7.90
N ARG A 294 5.97 -7.04 -9.08
CA ARG A 294 7.29 -7.59 -9.43
C ARG A 294 8.42 -6.79 -8.78
N ALA A 295 8.31 -5.46 -8.78
CA ALA A 295 9.27 -4.58 -8.14
C ALA A 295 9.08 -4.59 -6.61
N GLY A 296 10.16 -4.84 -5.87
CA GLY A 296 10.14 -4.89 -4.41
C GLY A 296 9.78 -6.26 -3.83
N TYR A 297 9.69 -7.30 -4.68
CA TYR A 297 9.41 -8.68 -4.26
C TYR A 297 10.36 -9.67 -4.91
N VAL A 298 10.77 -10.65 -4.13
CA VAL A 298 11.62 -11.76 -4.56
C VAL A 298 10.81 -13.05 -4.66
N VAL A 299 11.14 -13.85 -5.67
CA VAL A 299 10.55 -15.17 -5.89
C VAL A 299 11.65 -16.20 -5.76
N GLY A 300 11.45 -17.20 -4.90
CA GLY A 300 12.32 -18.35 -4.73
C GLY A 300 11.58 -19.65 -5.05
N LYS A 301 12.32 -20.69 -5.47
CA LYS A 301 11.75 -22.04 -5.49
C LYS A 301 11.48 -22.49 -4.05
N ALA A 302 10.31 -23.12 -3.81
CA ALA A 302 9.94 -23.69 -2.52
C ALA A 302 10.75 -24.93 -2.17
#